data_cdb591d786804b48c4084f7a8ab85393
#
_entry.id   cdb591d786804b48c4084f7a8ab85393
#
_cell.length_a   1.000
_cell.length_b   1.000
_cell.length_c   1.000
_cell.angle_alpha   90.00
_cell.angle_beta   90.00
_cell.angle_gamma   90.00
#
_symmetry.space_group_name_H-M   'P 1'
#
loop_
_entity.id
_entity.type
_entity.pdbx_description
1 polymer ?
#
loop_
_entity_poly.entity_id
_entity_poly.type
_entity_poly.pdbx_seq_one_letter_code
_entity_poly.pdbx_strand_id
1 'polypeptide(L)'
;RLTCVVADLTSDDGWPAAMAGVDYVLHVAQPMALSGDQSEDLVTPARDGATRVLRAAADAGVKRVVMTSAANASSPSSYATEGITDETLWTDPDDPTLIPYRRAKTIGEKTAWDFMADYDGPMTLTTILPGAVFGPIRSTSTVGSVGIVARRLRDQMRGAPKIGLEIVDVRDITDVHLRAMSSP
;
A
#
# COMPACT_ATOMS: atom_id res chain seq x y z
N ARG A 1 -4.76 11.64 -22.88
CA ARG A 1 -3.73 12.66 -22.57
C ARG A 1 -3.42 12.57 -21.07
N LEU A 2 -2.15 12.45 -20.69
CA LEU A 2 -1.73 12.50 -19.30
C LEU A 2 -1.74 13.94 -18.78
N THR A 3 -2.33 14.16 -17.61
CA THR A 3 -2.31 15.44 -16.89
C THR A 3 -1.71 15.17 -15.51
N CYS A 4 -0.85 16.06 -15.03
CA CYS A 4 -0.26 15.98 -13.71
C CYS A 4 -0.87 17.05 -12.80
N VAL A 5 -1.25 16.65 -11.60
CA VAL A 5 -1.75 17.52 -10.53
C VAL A 5 -0.90 17.27 -9.29
N VAL A 6 -0.58 18.34 -8.56
CA VAL A 6 0.15 18.23 -7.29
C VAL A 6 -0.85 17.99 -6.17
N ALA A 7 -0.66 16.93 -5.43
CA ALA A 7 -1.38 16.60 -4.20
C ALA A 7 -0.44 15.89 -3.23
N ASP A 8 -0.63 16.07 -1.94
CA ASP A 8 0.20 15.47 -0.89
C ASP A 8 -0.67 14.72 0.12
N LEU A 9 -0.22 13.55 0.55
CA LEU A 9 -0.93 12.74 1.55
C LEU A 9 -1.02 13.41 2.92
N THR A 10 -0.16 14.40 3.18
CA THR A 10 -0.13 15.15 4.45
C THR A 10 -0.86 16.48 4.42
N SER A 11 -1.41 16.89 3.26
CA SER A 11 -2.17 18.14 3.06
C SER A 11 -3.51 17.85 2.39
N ASP A 12 -4.50 18.67 2.69
CA ASP A 12 -5.81 18.61 2.01
C ASP A 12 -5.79 19.32 0.64
N ASP A 13 -4.71 20.04 0.34
CA ASP A 13 -4.58 20.80 -0.90
C ASP A 13 -4.39 19.90 -2.13
N GLY A 14 -4.96 20.33 -3.25
CA GLY A 14 -4.79 19.69 -4.55
C GLY A 14 -5.72 18.50 -4.82
N TRP A 15 -6.25 17.83 -3.81
CA TRP A 15 -7.10 16.65 -3.98
C TRP A 15 -8.38 16.90 -4.78
N PRO A 16 -9.14 18.00 -4.55
CA PRO A 16 -10.33 18.29 -5.36
C PRO A 16 -10.00 18.44 -6.85
N ALA A 17 -8.88 19.08 -7.18
CA ALA A 17 -8.42 19.22 -8.57
C ALA A 17 -7.94 17.88 -9.15
N ALA A 18 -7.28 17.04 -8.34
CA ALA A 18 -6.80 15.73 -8.76
C ALA A 18 -7.94 14.74 -9.04
N MET A 19 -9.08 14.87 -8.32
CA MET A 19 -10.23 13.97 -8.44
C MET A 19 -11.30 14.46 -9.42
N ALA A 20 -11.18 15.69 -9.94
CA ALA A 20 -12.19 16.27 -10.82
C ALA A 20 -12.38 15.46 -12.12
N GLY A 21 -13.58 14.88 -12.33
CA GLY A 21 -13.92 14.09 -13.51
C GLY A 21 -13.25 12.72 -13.58
N VAL A 22 -12.75 12.21 -12.47
CA VAL A 22 -12.11 10.90 -12.36
C VAL A 22 -13.15 9.82 -12.03
N ASP A 23 -13.20 8.76 -12.82
CA ASP A 23 -14.07 7.60 -12.56
C ASP A 23 -13.43 6.59 -11.59
N TYR A 24 -12.12 6.41 -11.66
CA TYR A 24 -11.36 5.40 -10.90
C TYR A 24 -10.08 5.99 -10.32
N VAL A 25 -9.74 5.57 -9.11
CA VAL A 25 -8.51 5.96 -8.43
C VAL A 25 -7.65 4.75 -8.15
N LEU A 26 -6.39 4.80 -8.56
CA LEU A 26 -5.35 3.87 -8.12
C LEU A 26 -4.52 4.55 -7.03
N HIS A 27 -4.84 4.27 -5.77
CA HIS A 27 -4.14 4.81 -4.62
C HIS A 27 -2.92 3.94 -4.29
N VAL A 28 -1.80 4.20 -4.98
CA VAL A 28 -0.55 3.45 -4.82
C VAL A 28 0.41 4.14 -3.83
N ALA A 29 0.26 5.46 -3.68
CA ALA A 29 1.11 6.25 -2.82
C ALA A 29 0.93 5.91 -1.34
N GLN A 30 2.04 5.79 -0.62
CA GLN A 30 2.07 5.68 0.82
C GLN A 30 3.35 6.31 1.37
N PRO A 31 3.30 6.96 2.54
CA PRO A 31 4.49 7.43 3.21
C PRO A 31 5.49 6.29 3.46
N MET A 32 6.75 6.55 3.17
CA MET A 32 7.85 5.61 3.40
C MET A 32 8.98 6.34 4.11
N ALA A 33 9.63 5.69 5.08
CA ALA A 33 10.84 6.21 5.69
C ALA A 33 11.94 6.33 4.64
N LEU A 34 12.31 7.53 4.27
CA LEU A 34 13.35 7.79 3.27
C LEU A 34 14.75 7.52 3.80
N SER A 35 14.94 7.66 5.10
CA SER A 35 16.21 7.52 5.80
C SER A 35 16.50 6.12 6.33
N GLY A 36 15.54 5.21 6.27
CA GLY A 36 15.61 3.93 7.00
C GLY A 36 15.47 4.10 8.52
N ASP A 37 15.11 5.28 8.97
CA ASP A 37 14.88 5.59 10.39
C ASP A 37 13.60 4.89 10.87
N GLN A 38 13.78 3.98 11.82
CA GLN A 38 12.68 3.21 12.42
C GLN A 38 11.90 4.04 13.47
N SER A 39 12.36 5.24 13.81
CA SER A 39 11.67 6.15 14.75
C SER A 39 10.68 7.07 14.07
N GLU A 40 10.68 7.15 12.72
CA GLU A 40 9.76 7.99 11.97
C GLU A 40 8.31 7.52 12.14
N ASP A 41 7.40 8.43 12.44
CA ASP A 41 5.96 8.14 12.49
C ASP A 41 5.44 7.95 11.06
N LEU A 42 5.22 6.70 10.69
CA LEU A 42 4.60 6.32 9.43
C LEU A 42 3.11 6.06 9.56
N VAL A 43 2.61 5.91 10.78
CA VAL A 43 1.22 5.52 11.06
C VAL A 43 0.26 6.67 10.81
N THR A 44 0.54 7.84 11.39
CA THR A 44 -0.31 9.03 11.23
C THR A 44 -0.50 9.41 9.77
N PRO A 45 0.57 9.59 8.96
CA PRO A 45 0.38 9.94 7.55
C PRO A 45 -0.23 8.80 6.72
N ALA A 46 -0.06 7.53 7.09
CA ALA A 46 -0.73 6.43 6.40
C ALA A 46 -2.24 6.42 6.66
N ARG A 47 -2.64 6.59 7.92
CA ARG A 47 -4.05 6.70 8.33
C ARG A 47 -4.72 7.92 7.71
N ASP A 48 -4.14 9.09 7.93
CA ASP A 48 -4.73 10.35 7.51
C ASP A 48 -4.73 10.50 6.00
N GLY A 49 -3.68 10.01 5.32
CA GLY A 49 -3.58 9.99 3.87
C GLY A 49 -4.63 9.09 3.22
N ALA A 50 -4.86 7.89 3.76
CA ALA A 50 -5.92 6.99 3.28
C ALA A 50 -7.30 7.64 3.39
N THR A 51 -7.63 8.21 4.56
CA THR A 51 -8.90 8.92 4.79
C THR A 51 -9.05 10.10 3.83
N ARG A 52 -7.99 10.88 3.62
CA ARG A 52 -7.99 12.05 2.73
C ARG A 52 -8.30 11.68 1.29
N VAL A 53 -7.63 10.65 0.77
CA VAL A 53 -7.86 10.18 -0.61
C VAL A 53 -9.27 9.65 -0.78
N LEU A 54 -9.77 8.83 0.15
CA LEU A 54 -11.12 8.27 0.09
C LEU A 54 -12.20 9.35 0.18
N ARG A 55 -12.03 10.33 1.08
CA ARG A 55 -12.96 11.46 1.17
C ARG A 55 -12.99 12.27 -0.12
N ALA A 56 -11.83 12.62 -0.66
CA ALA A 56 -11.76 13.38 -1.91
C ALA A 56 -12.35 12.60 -3.10
N ALA A 57 -12.16 11.29 -3.14
CA ALA A 57 -12.76 10.42 -4.14
C ALA A 57 -14.29 10.34 -4.00
N ALA A 58 -14.80 10.20 -2.77
CA ALA A 58 -16.23 10.21 -2.47
C ALA A 58 -16.90 11.52 -2.86
N ASP A 59 -16.30 12.65 -2.48
CA ASP A 59 -16.80 14.02 -2.79
C ASP A 59 -16.81 14.28 -4.30
N ALA A 60 -15.90 13.69 -5.07
CA ALA A 60 -15.84 13.81 -6.53
C ALA A 60 -16.73 12.82 -7.29
N GLY A 61 -17.40 11.90 -6.61
CA GLY A 61 -18.25 10.88 -7.23
C GLY A 61 -17.47 9.77 -7.95
N VAL A 62 -16.25 9.47 -7.49
CA VAL A 62 -15.44 8.35 -7.99
C VAL A 62 -16.22 7.03 -7.81
N LYS A 63 -16.18 6.17 -8.82
CA LYS A 63 -16.89 4.88 -8.81
C LYS A 63 -16.17 3.84 -7.96
N ARG A 64 -14.84 3.80 -8.05
CA ARG A 64 -14.03 2.83 -7.30
C ARG A 64 -12.63 3.36 -7.01
N VAL A 65 -12.16 3.05 -5.81
CA VAL A 65 -10.77 3.21 -5.41
C VAL A 65 -10.12 1.83 -5.32
N VAL A 66 -8.96 1.65 -5.96
CA VAL A 66 -8.10 0.47 -5.79
C VAL A 66 -6.87 0.92 -5.00
N MET A 67 -6.74 0.42 -3.78
CA MET A 67 -5.66 0.82 -2.87
C MET A 67 -4.58 -0.26 -2.82
N THR A 68 -3.33 0.13 -2.96
CA THR A 68 -2.18 -0.76 -2.74
C THR A 68 -1.85 -0.83 -1.25
N SER A 69 -2.24 -1.92 -0.62
CA SER A 69 -1.80 -2.28 0.72
C SER A 69 -0.49 -3.08 0.69
N ALA A 70 -0.35 -4.10 1.50
CA ALA A 70 0.76 -5.03 1.49
C ALA A 70 0.36 -6.36 2.15
N ALA A 71 0.96 -7.48 1.77
CA ALA A 71 0.80 -8.76 2.45
C ALA A 71 1.07 -8.66 3.97
N ASN A 72 1.84 -7.66 4.37
CA ASN A 72 2.10 -7.33 5.77
C ASN A 72 0.84 -6.92 6.58
N ALA A 73 -0.24 -6.53 5.95
CA ALA A 73 -1.50 -6.20 6.63
C ALA A 73 -2.35 -7.45 6.92
N SER A 74 -2.04 -8.57 6.26
CA SER A 74 -2.68 -9.87 6.43
C SER A 74 -1.63 -10.94 6.78
N SER A 75 -0.89 -10.73 7.87
CA SER A 75 0.19 -11.64 8.29
C SER A 75 -0.03 -12.09 9.74
N PRO A 76 0.11 -13.39 10.04
CA PRO A 76 0.00 -13.87 11.40
C PRO A 76 1.16 -13.35 12.28
N SER A 77 0.94 -13.27 13.58
CA SER A 77 1.99 -12.92 14.55
C SER A 77 3.08 -14.00 14.64
N SER A 78 2.80 -15.22 14.22
CA SER A 78 3.76 -16.34 14.20
C SER A 78 3.50 -17.25 13.01
N TYR A 79 4.58 -17.66 12.35
CA TYR A 79 4.57 -18.70 11.31
C TYR A 79 4.98 -20.08 11.85
N ALA A 80 4.99 -20.26 13.17
CA ALA A 80 5.36 -21.54 13.81
C ALA A 80 4.26 -22.60 13.68
N THR A 81 3.02 -22.21 13.35
CA THR A 81 1.89 -23.11 13.15
C THR A 81 1.47 -23.11 11.68
N GLU A 82 1.07 -24.27 11.17
CA GLU A 82 0.45 -24.37 9.86
C GLU A 82 -0.87 -23.61 9.82
N GLY A 83 -1.16 -22.93 8.73
CA GLY A 83 -2.37 -22.18 8.53
C GLY A 83 -2.48 -21.63 7.11
N ILE A 84 -3.65 -21.11 6.78
CA ILE A 84 -3.91 -20.40 5.54
C ILE A 84 -3.97 -18.91 5.88
N THR A 85 -3.24 -18.10 5.12
CA THR A 85 -3.31 -16.64 5.19
C THR A 85 -4.15 -16.16 4.01
N ASP A 86 -5.24 -15.52 4.30
CA ASP A 86 -6.14 -14.91 3.31
C ASP A 86 -6.58 -13.51 3.77
N GLU A 87 -7.47 -12.89 3.02
CA GLU A 87 -7.97 -11.53 3.26
C GLU A 87 -8.80 -11.39 4.55
N THR A 88 -9.17 -12.48 5.20
CA THR A 88 -9.90 -12.43 6.48
C THR A 88 -8.98 -12.27 7.68
N LEU A 89 -7.69 -12.57 7.49
CA LEU A 89 -6.69 -12.42 8.53
C LEU A 89 -6.19 -10.97 8.58
N TRP A 90 -6.20 -10.40 9.76
CA TRP A 90 -5.57 -9.11 10.01
C TRP A 90 -4.30 -9.26 10.86
N THR A 91 -3.24 -8.57 10.44
CA THR A 91 -2.09 -8.36 11.32
C THR A 91 -2.53 -7.57 12.55
N ASP A 92 -2.12 -8.01 13.74
CA ASP A 92 -2.37 -7.28 14.98
C ASP A 92 -1.50 -6.01 15.01
N PRO A 93 -2.07 -4.80 14.90
CA PRO A 93 -1.29 -3.55 14.89
C PRO A 93 -0.66 -3.24 16.26
N ASP A 94 -1.13 -3.87 17.34
CA ASP A 94 -0.64 -3.66 18.69
C ASP A 94 0.51 -4.62 19.07
N ASP A 95 0.85 -5.57 18.20
CA ASP A 95 2.02 -6.43 18.36
C ASP A 95 3.31 -5.58 18.49
N PRO A 96 3.99 -5.61 19.65
CA PRO A 96 5.18 -4.80 19.88
C PRO A 96 6.37 -5.19 19.01
N THR A 97 6.34 -6.34 18.36
CA THR A 97 7.40 -6.82 17.48
C THR A 97 7.27 -6.29 16.04
N LEU A 98 6.15 -5.65 15.71
CA LEU A 98 5.95 -5.08 14.37
C LEU A 98 6.90 -3.91 14.12
N ILE A 99 7.58 -3.97 12.98
CA ILE A 99 8.31 -2.81 12.46
C ILE A 99 7.33 -1.71 12.05
N PRO A 100 7.71 -0.41 12.15
CA PRO A 100 6.83 0.72 11.85
C PRO A 100 6.11 0.63 10.50
N TYR A 101 6.81 0.18 9.46
CA TYR A 101 6.24 0.00 8.13
C TYR A 101 5.06 -0.99 8.11
N ARG A 102 5.20 -2.17 8.75
CA ARG A 102 4.11 -3.16 8.80
C ARG A 102 2.90 -2.61 9.54
N ARG A 103 3.13 -1.95 10.68
CA ARG A 103 2.09 -1.28 11.45
C ARG A 103 1.36 -0.23 10.63
N ALA A 104 2.09 0.63 9.93
CA ALA A 104 1.53 1.68 9.07
C ALA A 104 0.68 1.10 7.94
N LYS A 105 1.13 0.00 7.29
CA LYS A 105 0.35 -0.68 6.25
C LYS A 105 -0.95 -1.25 6.80
N THR A 106 -0.90 -1.93 7.93
CA THR A 106 -2.08 -2.51 8.59
C THR A 106 -3.08 -1.43 8.99
N ILE A 107 -2.61 -0.37 9.66
CA ILE A 107 -3.50 0.70 10.12
C ILE A 107 -4.08 1.48 8.91
N GLY A 108 -3.28 1.79 7.91
CA GLY A 108 -3.76 2.48 6.71
C GLY A 108 -4.87 1.71 5.98
N GLU A 109 -4.72 0.39 5.84
CA GLU A 109 -5.76 -0.43 5.22
C GLU A 109 -7.01 -0.56 6.10
N LYS A 110 -6.85 -0.83 7.41
CA LYS A 110 -8.00 -0.87 8.34
C LYS A 110 -8.78 0.44 8.30
N THR A 111 -8.08 1.58 8.34
CA THR A 111 -8.71 2.91 8.24
C THR A 111 -9.51 3.08 6.94
N ALA A 112 -8.99 2.55 5.83
CA ALA A 112 -9.72 2.61 4.56
C ALA A 112 -11.02 1.80 4.61
N TRP A 113 -11.00 0.61 5.20
CA TRP A 113 -12.20 -0.22 5.37
C TRP A 113 -13.16 0.36 6.41
N ASP A 114 -12.68 0.95 7.51
CA ASP A 114 -13.50 1.65 8.50
C ASP A 114 -14.22 2.84 7.84
N PHE A 115 -13.52 3.62 7.00
CA PHE A 115 -14.15 4.68 6.21
C PHE A 115 -15.27 4.15 5.32
N MET A 116 -15.05 3.03 4.65
CA MET A 116 -16.06 2.43 3.78
C MET A 116 -17.24 1.84 4.54
N ALA A 117 -17.04 1.37 5.76
CA ALA A 117 -18.13 0.89 6.63
C ALA A 117 -19.10 2.01 7.04
N ASP A 118 -18.60 3.24 7.15
CA ASP A 118 -19.39 4.43 7.49
C ASP A 118 -19.88 5.19 6.24
N TYR A 119 -19.54 4.74 5.03
CA TYR A 119 -19.85 5.41 3.78
C TYR A 119 -21.09 4.84 3.11
N ASP A 120 -22.16 5.63 3.03
CA ASP A 120 -23.46 5.23 2.42
C ASP A 120 -23.54 5.49 0.90
N GLY A 121 -22.46 5.97 0.27
CA GLY A 121 -22.46 6.32 -1.15
C GLY A 121 -22.14 5.12 -2.07
N PRO A 122 -22.15 5.35 -3.40
CA PRO A 122 -21.98 4.27 -4.39
C PRO A 122 -20.52 3.87 -4.67
N MET A 123 -19.53 4.60 -4.14
CA MET A 123 -18.12 4.27 -4.36
C MET A 123 -17.78 2.95 -3.70
N THR A 124 -16.95 2.14 -4.38
CA THR A 124 -16.43 0.89 -3.83
C THR A 124 -14.92 0.97 -3.59
N LEU A 125 -14.41 0.16 -2.66
CA LEU A 125 -13.00 -0.01 -2.38
C LEU A 125 -12.57 -1.44 -2.72
N THR A 126 -11.38 -1.57 -3.28
CA THR A 126 -10.66 -2.84 -3.40
C THR A 126 -9.24 -2.63 -2.90
N THR A 127 -8.76 -3.48 -2.02
CA THR A 127 -7.36 -3.47 -1.57
C THR A 127 -6.58 -4.58 -2.25
N ILE A 128 -5.35 -4.27 -2.67
CA ILE A 128 -4.41 -5.25 -3.24
C ILE A 128 -3.24 -5.36 -2.28
N LEU A 129 -2.95 -6.58 -1.82
CA LEU A 129 -1.96 -6.87 -0.80
C LEU A 129 -0.73 -7.57 -1.40
N PRO A 130 0.14 -6.86 -2.13
CA PRO A 130 1.32 -7.50 -2.70
C PRO A 130 2.33 -7.88 -1.63
N GLY A 131 3.05 -8.97 -1.87
CA GLY A 131 4.31 -9.27 -1.23
C GLY A 131 5.44 -8.38 -1.75
N ALA A 132 6.65 -8.92 -1.80
CA ALA A 132 7.80 -8.21 -2.36
C ALA A 132 7.68 -8.09 -3.88
N VAL A 133 7.59 -6.86 -4.39
CA VAL A 133 7.45 -6.61 -5.84
C VAL A 133 8.81 -6.56 -6.49
N PHE A 134 9.02 -7.42 -7.50
CA PHE A 134 10.23 -7.46 -8.32
C PHE A 134 9.91 -7.21 -9.79
N GLY A 135 10.94 -7.00 -10.60
CA GLY A 135 10.82 -6.84 -12.04
C GLY A 135 11.58 -5.62 -12.55
N PRO A 136 11.32 -5.18 -13.81
CA PRO A 136 11.99 -4.04 -14.40
C PRO A 136 11.75 -2.76 -13.61
N ILE A 137 12.83 -2.05 -13.27
CA ILE A 137 12.78 -0.76 -12.57
C ILE A 137 12.90 0.39 -13.58
N ARG A 138 12.20 1.48 -13.31
CA ARG A 138 12.27 2.70 -14.14
C ARG A 138 13.23 3.75 -13.59
N SER A 139 13.61 3.63 -12.33
CA SER A 139 14.53 4.55 -11.65
C SER A 139 15.38 3.79 -10.63
N THR A 140 16.61 4.22 -10.46
CA THR A 140 17.52 3.70 -9.42
C THR A 140 17.49 4.52 -8.13
N SER A 141 16.73 5.61 -8.10
CA SER A 141 16.60 6.48 -6.92
C SER A 141 15.76 5.86 -5.81
N THR A 142 14.83 4.96 -6.18
CA THR A 142 13.98 4.26 -5.21
C THR A 142 13.95 2.79 -5.60
N VAL A 143 14.53 1.92 -4.80
CA VAL A 143 14.76 0.52 -5.20
C VAL A 143 13.86 -0.49 -4.46
N GLY A 144 13.15 -0.09 -3.40
CA GLY A 144 12.19 -0.96 -2.69
C GLY A 144 12.70 -2.40 -2.53
N SER A 145 11.87 -3.38 -2.87
CA SER A 145 12.22 -4.81 -2.80
C SER A 145 13.39 -5.19 -3.69
N VAL A 146 13.55 -4.56 -4.86
CA VAL A 146 14.70 -4.78 -5.75
C VAL A 146 16.03 -4.42 -5.09
N GLY A 147 16.01 -3.50 -4.12
CA GLY A 147 17.17 -3.16 -3.31
C GLY A 147 17.75 -4.33 -2.51
N ILE A 148 16.96 -5.35 -2.20
CA ILE A 148 17.44 -6.57 -1.54
C ILE A 148 18.43 -7.29 -2.47
N VAL A 149 18.03 -7.47 -3.73
CA VAL A 149 18.88 -8.10 -4.75
C VAL A 149 20.11 -7.24 -5.04
N ALA A 150 19.93 -5.92 -5.20
CA ALA A 150 21.02 -5.00 -5.47
C ALA A 150 22.08 -5.00 -4.34
N ARG A 151 21.66 -5.03 -3.08
CA ARG A 151 22.58 -5.15 -1.93
C ARG A 151 23.31 -6.48 -1.92
N ARG A 152 22.63 -7.57 -2.27
CA ARG A 152 23.27 -8.88 -2.36
C ARG A 152 24.35 -8.94 -3.43
N LEU A 153 24.05 -8.41 -4.61
CA LEU A 153 24.99 -8.37 -5.74
C LEU A 153 26.19 -7.45 -5.50
N ARG A 154 26.06 -6.47 -4.60
CA ARG A 154 27.14 -5.55 -4.21
C ARG A 154 27.92 -5.99 -2.97
N ASP A 155 27.78 -7.23 -2.53
CA ASP A 155 28.39 -7.77 -1.31
C ASP A 155 28.10 -6.96 -0.02
N GLN A 156 26.98 -6.24 -0.01
CA GLN A 156 26.53 -5.47 1.14
C GLN A 156 25.72 -6.30 2.17
N MET A 157 25.59 -7.59 1.93
CA MET A 157 24.92 -8.54 2.83
C MET A 157 25.85 -9.70 3.19
N ARG A 158 25.96 -10.00 4.49
CA ARG A 158 26.83 -11.07 5.04
C ARG A 158 26.36 -12.49 4.72
N GLY A 159 25.63 -12.71 3.67
CA GLY A 159 25.10 -14.02 3.28
C GLY A 159 23.68 -13.91 2.71
N ALA A 160 23.09 -15.03 2.38
CA ALA A 160 21.70 -15.14 1.98
C ALA A 160 20.88 -15.55 3.21
N PRO A 161 20.02 -14.69 3.77
CA PRO A 161 19.18 -15.07 4.88
C PRO A 161 18.21 -16.17 4.44
N LYS A 162 17.96 -17.15 5.30
CA LYS A 162 16.96 -18.20 5.07
C LYS A 162 15.57 -17.64 5.41
N ILE A 163 15.03 -16.83 4.53
CA ILE A 163 13.73 -16.15 4.69
C ILE A 163 12.87 -16.53 3.48
N GLY A 164 11.64 -16.97 3.73
CA GLY A 164 10.59 -17.03 2.71
C GLY A 164 10.11 -15.61 2.38
N LEU A 165 9.89 -15.32 1.11
CA LEU A 165 9.28 -14.07 0.66
C LEU A 165 8.13 -14.42 -0.28
N GLU A 166 6.97 -13.85 -0.04
CA GLU A 166 5.93 -13.78 -1.04
C GLU A 166 6.40 -12.77 -2.09
N ILE A 167 6.49 -13.20 -3.34
CA ILE A 167 6.98 -12.37 -4.44
C ILE A 167 5.95 -12.24 -5.54
N VAL A 168 5.93 -11.09 -6.20
CA VAL A 168 5.12 -10.83 -7.38
C VAL A 168 5.92 -10.02 -8.40
N ASP A 169 5.71 -10.29 -9.69
CA ASP A 169 6.27 -9.45 -10.75
C ASP A 169 5.50 -8.13 -10.86
N VAL A 170 6.23 -7.02 -11.07
CA VAL A 170 5.64 -5.68 -11.21
C VAL A 170 4.62 -5.59 -12.35
N ARG A 171 4.78 -6.41 -13.40
CA ARG A 171 3.85 -6.45 -14.54
C ARG A 171 2.55 -7.14 -14.16
N ASP A 172 2.62 -8.22 -13.38
CA ASP A 172 1.46 -8.98 -12.93
C ASP A 172 0.65 -8.15 -11.92
N ILE A 173 1.32 -7.54 -10.94
CA ILE A 173 0.62 -6.72 -9.95
C ILE A 173 -0.02 -5.48 -10.60
N THR A 174 0.60 -4.92 -11.65
CA THR A 174 0.00 -3.82 -12.42
C THR A 174 -1.28 -4.28 -13.14
N ASP A 175 -1.27 -5.46 -13.76
CA ASP A 175 -2.45 -6.03 -14.42
C ASP A 175 -3.57 -6.29 -13.40
N VAL A 176 -3.25 -6.81 -12.22
CA VAL A 176 -4.22 -6.99 -11.11
C VAL A 176 -4.89 -5.67 -10.72
N HIS A 177 -4.12 -4.57 -10.56
CA HIS A 177 -4.69 -3.26 -10.27
C HIS A 177 -5.65 -2.78 -11.36
N LEU A 178 -5.28 -2.95 -12.63
CA LEU A 178 -6.11 -2.55 -13.77
C LEU A 178 -7.40 -3.38 -13.85
N ARG A 179 -7.33 -4.67 -13.60
CA ARG A 179 -8.52 -5.55 -13.54
C ARG A 179 -9.43 -5.19 -12.37
N ALA A 180 -8.85 -4.89 -11.21
CA ALA A 180 -9.61 -4.51 -10.02
C ALA A 180 -10.41 -3.21 -10.22
N MET A 181 -9.99 -2.30 -11.09
CA MET A 181 -10.78 -1.11 -11.42
C MET A 181 -12.11 -1.45 -12.11
N SER A 182 -12.11 -2.43 -12.98
CA SER A 182 -13.25 -2.73 -13.88
C SER A 182 -13.97 -4.04 -13.57
N SER A 183 -13.47 -4.83 -12.60
CA SER A 183 -14.16 -6.05 -12.16
C SER A 183 -15.51 -5.71 -11.54
N PRO A 184 -16.55 -6.51 -11.78
CA PRO A 184 -17.88 -6.31 -11.18
C PRO A 184 -17.85 -6.44 -9.66
#